data_74e72f18c4b90e831c6130ba89e671ad
#
_entry.id   74e72f18c4b90e831c6130ba89e671ad
#
_cell.length_a   1.000
_cell.length_b   1.000
_cell.length_c   1.000
_cell.angle_alpha   90.00
_cell.angle_beta   90.00
_cell.angle_gamma   90.00
#
_symmetry.space_group_name_H-M   'P 1'
#
loop_
_entity.id
_entity.type
_entity.pdbx_description
1 polymer ?
#
loop_
_entity_poly.entity_id
_entity_poly.type
_entity_poly.pdbx_seq_one_letter_code
_entity_poly.pdbx_strand_id
1 'polypeptide(L)'
;ISPGADMRGGVRQDASSMETLKLTDYQALKDECHYIKAITPLVQSSGQFIYGNNNTPSSIYGANQDYLSIRQVSVAEGEMFTESEIKSAAKVCLLGQTVVDNLFPDGSDPIGKVVRFNSIPFRVIGVMKKKGYNSMGMDQDDYVLAPYTSVMKRILAQDYLHQILASAVVEGVTDKATDEMTTILRRTHKLKEATDETEGDEDDFNIRSQ
;
A
#
# COMPACT_ATOMS: atom_id res chain seq x y z
N ILE A 1 -5.36 -7.82 3.32
CA ILE A 1 -5.64 -8.82 2.27
C ILE A 1 -4.42 -8.92 1.39
N SER A 2 -3.93 -10.12 1.17
CA SER A 2 -2.81 -10.42 0.28
C SER A 2 -3.20 -11.48 -0.75
N PRO A 3 -2.47 -11.59 -1.88
CA PRO A 3 -2.67 -12.68 -2.82
C PRO A 3 -2.46 -14.03 -2.12
N GLY A 4 -3.28 -15.02 -2.46
CA GLY A 4 -3.17 -16.37 -1.96
C GLY A 4 -2.14 -17.18 -2.75
N ALA A 5 -1.64 -18.26 -2.15
CA ALA A 5 -0.81 -19.22 -2.86
C ALA A 5 -1.72 -20.12 -3.73
N ASP A 6 -1.44 -20.19 -5.03
CA ASP A 6 -2.12 -21.10 -5.94
C ASP A 6 -1.28 -22.37 -6.15
N MET A 7 -1.96 -23.50 -6.23
CA MET A 7 -1.34 -24.80 -6.55
C MET A 7 -1.48 -25.07 -8.04
N ARG A 8 -0.50 -24.66 -8.84
CA ARG A 8 -0.44 -25.04 -10.25
C ARG A 8 0.55 -26.18 -10.45
N GLY A 9 0.08 -27.31 -10.92
CA GLY A 9 0.93 -28.46 -11.23
C GLY A 9 1.62 -29.08 -10.02
N GLY A 10 1.04 -28.99 -8.83
CA GLY A 10 1.62 -29.56 -7.60
C GLY A 10 2.74 -28.77 -6.96
N VAL A 11 3.07 -27.60 -7.50
CA VAL A 11 4.08 -26.69 -6.90
C VAL A 11 3.39 -25.48 -6.32
N ARG A 12 3.65 -25.22 -5.04
CA ARG A 12 3.15 -24.02 -4.34
C ARG A 12 3.93 -22.80 -4.84
N GLN A 13 3.26 -21.88 -5.51
CA GLN A 13 3.87 -20.61 -5.91
C GLN A 13 3.92 -19.64 -4.73
N ASP A 14 4.96 -18.81 -4.69
CA ASP A 14 5.10 -17.78 -3.69
C ASP A 14 3.96 -16.75 -3.83
N ALA A 15 3.30 -16.42 -2.71
CA ALA A 15 2.21 -15.44 -2.69
C ALA A 15 2.62 -14.05 -3.22
N SER A 16 3.90 -13.70 -3.13
CA SER A 16 4.42 -12.42 -3.63
C SER A 16 4.43 -12.30 -5.15
N SER A 17 4.38 -13.42 -5.87
CA SER A 17 4.37 -13.45 -7.34
C SER A 17 2.96 -13.56 -7.94
N MET A 18 1.92 -13.59 -7.11
CA MET A 18 0.54 -13.81 -7.55
C MET A 18 -0.14 -12.51 -8.00
N GLU A 19 -0.72 -12.53 -9.18
CA GLU A 19 -1.44 -11.41 -9.79
C GLU A 19 -2.96 -11.49 -9.54
N THR A 20 -3.38 -11.97 -8.36
CA THR A 20 -4.78 -12.27 -8.07
C THR A 20 -5.58 -11.08 -7.55
N LEU A 21 -4.92 -10.08 -6.94
CA LEU A 21 -5.59 -8.88 -6.46
C LEU A 21 -5.55 -7.76 -7.51
N LYS A 22 -6.72 -7.22 -7.84
CA LYS A 22 -6.89 -6.16 -8.84
C LYS A 22 -7.55 -4.92 -8.23
N LEU A 23 -7.47 -3.78 -8.93
CA LEU A 23 -8.20 -2.56 -8.55
C LEU A 23 -9.72 -2.78 -8.53
N THR A 24 -10.25 -3.67 -9.36
CA THR A 24 -11.67 -4.04 -9.34
C THR A 24 -12.07 -4.68 -8.01
N ASP A 25 -11.20 -5.46 -7.38
CA ASP A 25 -11.42 -6.02 -6.05
C ASP A 25 -11.47 -4.92 -4.98
N TYR A 26 -10.50 -3.99 -5.01
CA TYR A 26 -10.50 -2.83 -4.14
C TYR A 26 -11.78 -2.00 -4.29
N GLN A 27 -12.20 -1.72 -5.52
CA GLN A 27 -13.39 -0.93 -5.79
C GLN A 27 -14.65 -1.64 -5.30
N ALA A 28 -14.79 -2.96 -5.50
CA ALA A 28 -15.91 -3.74 -5.01
C ALA A 28 -15.98 -3.72 -3.47
N LEU A 29 -14.85 -3.91 -2.79
CA LEU A 29 -14.78 -3.85 -1.34
C LEU A 29 -15.14 -2.47 -0.81
N LYS A 30 -14.63 -1.41 -1.44
CA LYS A 30 -14.93 -0.03 -1.08
C LYS A 30 -16.42 0.31 -1.20
N ASP A 31 -17.06 -0.14 -2.27
CA ASP A 31 -18.45 0.19 -2.58
C ASP A 31 -19.45 -0.67 -1.80
N GLU A 32 -19.13 -1.91 -1.47
CA GLU A 32 -20.09 -2.90 -0.97
C GLU A 32 -19.90 -3.29 0.49
N CYS A 33 -18.73 -3.06 1.10
CA CYS A 33 -18.51 -3.40 2.51
C CYS A 33 -19.16 -2.41 3.46
N HIS A 34 -19.83 -2.93 4.49
CA HIS A 34 -20.54 -2.15 5.52
C HIS A 34 -19.74 -2.05 6.84
N TYR A 35 -18.83 -2.98 7.10
CA TYR A 35 -18.07 -3.08 8.34
C TYR A 35 -16.66 -2.50 8.24
N ILE A 36 -16.32 -1.89 7.11
CA ILE A 36 -15.03 -1.26 6.85
C ILE A 36 -15.18 0.26 6.93
N LYS A 37 -14.33 0.89 7.75
CA LYS A 37 -14.27 2.35 7.89
C LYS A 37 -13.36 2.98 6.84
N ALA A 38 -12.21 2.36 6.59
CA ALA A 38 -11.20 2.86 5.66
C ALA A 38 -10.60 1.69 4.89
N ILE A 39 -10.21 1.93 3.65
CA ILE A 39 -9.63 0.91 2.77
C ILE A 39 -8.66 1.57 1.79
N THR A 40 -7.51 0.95 1.57
CA THR A 40 -6.52 1.38 0.59
C THR A 40 -5.93 0.20 -0.16
N PRO A 41 -5.74 0.32 -1.49
CA PRO A 41 -4.86 -0.59 -2.19
C PRO A 41 -3.41 -0.30 -1.76
N LEU A 42 -2.54 -1.28 -1.83
CA LEU A 42 -1.13 -1.14 -1.52
C LEU A 42 -0.28 -1.80 -2.60
N VAL A 43 0.64 -1.04 -3.13
CA VAL A 43 1.72 -1.50 -3.99
C VAL A 43 3.03 -0.96 -3.46
N GLN A 44 4.14 -1.66 -3.72
CA GLN A 44 5.44 -1.24 -3.22
C GLN A 44 6.55 -1.57 -4.20
N SER A 45 7.62 -0.80 -4.13
CA SER A 45 8.87 -1.05 -4.83
C SER A 45 10.02 -0.59 -3.96
N SER A 46 11.20 -1.15 -4.19
CA SER A 46 12.44 -0.73 -3.51
C SER A 46 13.44 -0.24 -4.53
N GLY A 47 14.22 0.76 -4.17
CA GLY A 47 15.23 1.33 -5.05
C GLY A 47 15.99 2.47 -4.41
N GLN A 48 16.74 3.20 -5.22
CA GLN A 48 17.54 4.34 -4.80
C GLN A 48 16.78 5.64 -4.99
N PHE A 49 16.71 6.43 -3.93
CA PHE A 49 16.28 7.83 -3.98
C PHE A 49 17.50 8.73 -4.09
N ILE A 50 17.43 9.72 -4.96
CA ILE A 50 18.55 10.62 -5.27
C ILE A 50 18.06 12.07 -5.22
N TYR A 51 18.81 12.90 -4.48
CA TYR A 51 18.66 14.34 -4.51
C TYR A 51 20.05 14.99 -4.53
N GLY A 52 20.38 15.68 -5.62
CA GLY A 52 21.72 16.26 -5.80
C GLY A 52 22.80 15.17 -5.73
N ASN A 53 23.74 15.31 -4.82
CA ASN A 53 24.83 14.36 -4.59
C ASN A 53 24.50 13.31 -3.52
N ASN A 54 23.30 13.38 -2.92
CA ASN A 54 22.88 12.47 -1.86
C ASN A 54 22.00 11.38 -2.42
N ASN A 55 22.16 10.16 -1.93
CA ASN A 55 21.32 9.04 -2.26
C ASN A 55 21.05 8.16 -1.04
N THR A 56 19.95 7.46 -1.06
CA THR A 56 19.60 6.50 -0.01
C THR A 56 18.73 5.38 -0.60
N PRO A 57 19.01 4.12 -0.24
CA PRO A 57 18.08 3.03 -0.57
C PRO A 57 16.85 3.14 0.33
N SER A 58 15.68 2.97 -0.23
CA SER A 58 14.42 2.96 0.53
C SER A 58 13.32 2.28 -0.26
N SER A 59 12.14 2.17 0.36
CA SER A 59 10.94 1.62 -0.27
C SER A 59 9.96 2.74 -0.56
N ILE A 60 9.29 2.65 -1.72
CA ILE A 60 8.15 3.50 -2.05
C ILE A 60 6.86 2.69 -1.95
N TYR A 61 5.90 3.20 -1.17
CA TYR A 61 4.57 2.61 -1.03
C TYR A 61 3.56 3.46 -1.80
N GLY A 62 2.78 2.80 -2.64
CA GLY A 62 1.65 3.41 -3.32
C GLY A 62 0.35 3.08 -2.60
N ALA A 63 -0.40 4.11 -2.21
CA ALA A 63 -1.63 3.97 -1.45
C ALA A 63 -2.60 5.12 -1.75
N ASN A 64 -3.73 5.16 -1.07
CA ASN A 64 -4.63 6.32 -1.04
C ASN A 64 -4.55 7.04 0.33
N GLN A 65 -5.41 8.05 0.55
CA GLN A 65 -5.38 8.85 1.77
C GLN A 65 -5.73 8.07 3.04
N ASP A 66 -6.50 6.99 2.92
CA ASP A 66 -6.88 6.15 4.05
C ASP A 66 -5.69 5.40 4.69
N TYR A 67 -4.56 5.33 3.97
CA TYR A 67 -3.32 4.79 4.51
C TYR A 67 -2.92 5.46 5.83
N LEU A 68 -3.13 6.77 5.95
CA LEU A 68 -2.77 7.51 7.16
C LEU A 68 -3.51 7.00 8.39
N SER A 69 -4.81 6.80 8.30
CA SER A 69 -5.61 6.31 9.44
C SER A 69 -5.40 4.82 9.70
N ILE A 70 -5.28 4.00 8.66
CA ILE A 70 -5.09 2.56 8.79
C ILE A 70 -3.75 2.23 9.46
N ARG A 71 -2.67 2.88 9.03
CA ARG A 71 -1.32 2.68 9.59
C ARG A 71 -1.01 3.59 10.77
N GLN A 72 -1.94 4.47 11.17
CA GLN A 72 -1.74 5.41 12.27
C GLN A 72 -0.48 6.26 12.09
N VAL A 73 -0.30 6.78 10.89
CA VAL A 73 0.75 7.72 10.53
C VAL A 73 0.15 9.06 10.17
N SER A 74 0.90 10.13 10.30
CA SER A 74 0.44 11.47 10.01
C SER A 74 1.48 12.28 9.26
N VAL A 75 1.02 13.35 8.61
CA VAL A 75 1.87 14.31 7.91
C VAL A 75 2.34 15.37 8.88
N ALA A 76 3.65 15.57 9.02
CA ALA A 76 4.24 16.58 9.89
C ALA A 76 4.33 17.95 9.20
N GLU A 77 4.71 17.96 7.92
CA GLU A 77 4.87 19.19 7.12
C GLU A 77 4.29 18.94 5.72
N GLY A 78 3.75 19.99 5.11
CA GLY A 78 3.14 19.89 3.80
C GLY A 78 1.76 19.25 3.84
N GLU A 79 1.38 18.60 2.76
CA GLU A 79 0.03 18.05 2.56
C GLU A 79 0.09 16.64 1.99
N MET A 80 -0.97 15.87 2.28
CA MET A 80 -1.21 14.58 1.63
C MET A 80 -1.65 14.80 0.18
N PHE A 81 -1.39 13.83 -0.70
CA PHE A 81 -1.87 13.90 -2.08
C PHE A 81 -3.40 13.81 -2.14
N THR A 82 -3.97 14.46 -3.15
CA THR A 82 -5.41 14.57 -3.36
C THR A 82 -5.95 13.42 -4.22
N GLU A 83 -7.27 13.28 -4.25
CA GLU A 83 -7.96 12.35 -5.16
C GLU A 83 -7.64 12.65 -6.63
N SER A 84 -7.54 13.93 -6.99
CA SER A 84 -7.15 14.36 -8.33
C SER A 84 -5.74 13.90 -8.71
N GLU A 85 -4.81 13.96 -7.76
CA GLU A 85 -3.43 13.48 -7.97
C GLU A 85 -3.37 11.95 -8.07
N ILE A 86 -4.23 11.23 -7.37
CA ILE A 86 -4.40 9.78 -7.55
C ILE A 86 -4.90 9.48 -8.96
N LYS A 87 -5.97 10.12 -9.40
CA LYS A 87 -6.58 9.90 -10.73
C LYS A 87 -5.62 10.18 -11.87
N SER A 88 -4.81 11.23 -11.74
CA SER A 88 -3.84 11.63 -12.77
C SER A 88 -2.52 10.85 -12.71
N ALA A 89 -2.34 9.97 -11.73
CA ALA A 89 -1.07 9.30 -11.45
C ALA A 89 0.08 10.32 -11.34
N ALA A 90 -0.15 11.37 -10.55
CA ALA A 90 0.80 12.46 -10.39
C ALA A 90 2.11 11.99 -9.74
N LYS A 91 3.23 12.49 -10.22
CA LYS A 91 4.56 12.17 -9.66
C LYS A 91 4.83 13.05 -8.42
N VAL A 92 4.10 12.81 -7.36
CA VAL A 92 4.22 13.46 -6.07
C VAL A 92 4.48 12.43 -4.99
N CYS A 93 5.16 12.84 -3.92
CA CYS A 93 5.50 11.94 -2.83
C CYS A 93 5.59 12.66 -1.48
N LEU A 94 5.48 11.87 -0.41
CA LEU A 94 5.78 12.29 0.94
C LEU A 94 6.95 11.45 1.45
N LEU A 95 7.92 12.10 2.09
CA LEU A 95 9.12 11.44 2.58
C LEU A 95 8.99 11.09 4.07
N GLY A 96 9.36 9.87 4.44
CA GLY A 96 9.62 9.52 5.83
C GLY A 96 10.87 10.28 6.36
N GLN A 97 10.95 10.45 7.67
CA GLN A 97 12.00 11.30 8.25
C GLN A 97 13.43 10.78 7.97
N THR A 98 13.62 9.45 7.95
CA THR A 98 14.92 8.86 7.63
C THR A 98 15.38 9.21 6.20
N VAL A 99 14.46 9.21 5.26
CA VAL A 99 14.76 9.60 3.86
C VAL A 99 15.11 11.09 3.79
N VAL A 100 14.39 11.94 4.53
CA VAL A 100 14.71 13.38 4.65
C VAL A 100 16.11 13.58 5.19
N ASP A 101 16.46 12.91 6.28
CA ASP A 101 17.76 13.04 6.92
C ASP A 101 18.91 12.62 5.99
N ASN A 102 18.69 11.61 5.18
CA ASN A 102 19.70 11.08 4.25
C ASN A 102 19.83 11.90 2.96
N LEU A 103 18.75 12.46 2.44
CA LEU A 103 18.75 13.27 1.21
C LEU A 103 18.98 14.77 1.46
N PHE A 104 18.59 15.26 2.62
CA PHE A 104 18.71 16.68 3.03
C PHE A 104 19.48 16.81 4.34
N PRO A 105 20.74 16.33 4.40
CA PRO A 105 21.50 16.31 5.65
C PRO A 105 21.89 17.69 6.18
N ASP A 106 21.80 18.72 5.33
CA ASP A 106 22.05 20.12 5.70
C ASP A 106 20.83 20.80 6.37
N GLY A 107 19.71 20.08 6.54
CA GLY A 107 18.50 20.62 7.15
C GLY A 107 17.65 21.49 6.22
N SER A 108 17.96 21.54 4.93
CA SER A 108 17.16 22.28 3.96
C SER A 108 15.73 21.69 3.84
N ASP A 109 14.78 22.57 3.46
CA ASP A 109 13.37 22.17 3.31
C ASP A 109 13.18 21.25 2.11
N PRO A 110 12.71 20.00 2.32
CA PRO A 110 12.48 19.08 1.21
C PRO A 110 11.22 19.41 0.40
N ILE A 111 10.25 20.13 0.94
CA ILE A 111 8.97 20.41 0.29
C ILE A 111 9.17 21.27 -0.96
N GLY A 112 8.58 20.85 -2.06
CA GLY A 112 8.71 21.48 -3.37
C GLY A 112 9.94 21.05 -4.16
N LYS A 113 10.83 20.28 -3.56
CA LYS A 113 12.02 19.74 -4.25
C LYS A 113 11.64 18.48 -5.05
N VAL A 114 12.44 18.18 -6.07
CA VAL A 114 12.28 16.97 -6.88
C VAL A 114 13.34 15.96 -6.48
N VAL A 115 12.90 14.80 -6.00
CA VAL A 115 13.76 13.64 -5.73
C VAL A 115 13.54 12.61 -6.83
N ARG A 116 14.54 11.82 -7.14
CA ARG A 116 14.45 10.78 -8.16
C ARG A 116 14.46 9.41 -7.52
N PHE A 117 13.50 8.59 -7.93
CA PHE A 117 13.45 7.16 -7.63
C PHE A 117 13.87 6.39 -8.89
N ASN A 118 15.04 5.78 -8.89
CA ASN A 118 15.57 5.04 -10.03
C ASN A 118 15.44 5.82 -11.36
N SER A 119 15.74 7.10 -11.38
CA SER A 119 15.63 8.03 -12.52
C SER A 119 14.23 8.63 -12.73
N ILE A 120 13.20 8.21 -12.02
CA ILE A 120 11.85 8.77 -12.12
C ILE A 120 11.73 9.96 -11.16
N PRO A 121 11.40 11.18 -11.64
CA PRO A 121 11.29 12.34 -10.77
C PRO A 121 9.97 12.35 -10.01
N PHE A 122 10.02 12.66 -8.70
CA PHE A 122 8.87 12.89 -7.85
C PHE A 122 9.03 14.22 -7.12
N ARG A 123 7.99 15.03 -7.11
CA ARG A 123 7.97 16.27 -6.32
C ARG A 123 7.55 15.95 -4.89
N VAL A 124 8.34 16.41 -3.94
CA VAL A 124 8.02 16.26 -2.52
C VAL A 124 6.93 17.26 -2.12
N ILE A 125 5.80 16.76 -1.65
CA ILE A 125 4.67 17.58 -1.21
C ILE A 125 4.47 17.55 0.31
N GLY A 126 5.12 16.63 0.99
CA GLY A 126 5.00 16.52 2.43
C GLY A 126 6.11 15.69 3.07
N VAL A 127 6.19 15.80 4.38
CA VAL A 127 7.09 15.04 5.24
C VAL A 127 6.23 14.34 6.30
N MET A 128 6.46 13.05 6.49
CA MET A 128 5.74 12.25 7.48
C MET A 128 6.27 12.52 8.88
N LYS A 129 5.38 12.48 9.86
CA LYS A 129 5.75 12.61 11.28
C LYS A 129 6.62 11.42 11.71
N LYS A 130 7.69 11.72 12.42
CA LYS A 130 8.62 10.70 12.93
C LYS A 130 7.95 9.78 13.94
N LYS A 131 8.13 8.46 13.74
CA LYS A 131 7.71 7.40 14.67
C LYS A 131 8.87 6.77 15.45
N GLY A 132 10.08 6.80 14.88
CA GLY A 132 11.27 6.18 15.45
C GLY A 132 11.33 4.67 15.20
N TYR A 133 12.03 3.96 16.07
CA TYR A 133 12.18 2.50 15.97
C TYR A 133 11.04 1.79 16.69
N ASN A 134 10.59 0.65 16.12
CA ASN A 134 9.60 -0.19 16.78
C ASN A 134 10.26 -1.10 17.85
N SER A 135 9.46 -1.91 18.54
CA SER A 135 9.93 -2.83 19.59
C SER A 135 10.93 -3.88 19.09
N MET A 136 10.97 -4.13 17.78
CA MET A 136 11.89 -5.06 17.14
C MET A 136 13.17 -4.38 16.62
N GLY A 137 13.35 -3.08 16.90
CA GLY A 137 14.51 -2.29 16.47
C GLY A 137 14.48 -1.88 15.00
N MET A 138 13.34 -2.01 14.31
CA MET A 138 13.19 -1.61 12.92
C MET A 138 12.81 -0.13 12.81
N ASP A 139 13.44 0.58 11.86
CA ASP A 139 13.14 1.97 11.56
C ASP A 139 11.78 2.09 10.86
N GLN A 140 10.85 2.81 11.49
CA GLN A 140 9.51 3.05 10.96
C GLN A 140 9.42 4.27 10.04
N ASP A 141 10.52 5.00 9.85
CA ASP A 141 10.57 6.26 9.11
C ASP A 141 11.32 6.16 7.78
N ASP A 142 11.83 4.98 7.43
CA ASP A 142 12.56 4.72 6.20
C ASP A 142 11.63 4.25 5.09
N TYR A 143 10.82 5.17 4.59
CA TYR A 143 9.93 4.92 3.46
C TYR A 143 9.51 6.21 2.76
N VAL A 144 8.93 6.06 1.57
CA VAL A 144 8.31 7.14 0.80
C VAL A 144 6.89 6.72 0.45
N LEU A 145 5.94 7.64 0.53
CA LEU A 145 4.53 7.41 0.23
C LEU A 145 4.15 8.18 -1.04
N ALA A 146 3.46 7.53 -1.96
CA ALA A 146 3.00 8.13 -3.21
C ALA A 146 1.59 7.60 -3.56
N PRO A 147 0.87 8.22 -4.51
CA PRO A 147 -0.38 7.66 -5.00
C PRO A 147 -0.19 6.24 -5.56
N TYR A 148 -1.09 5.31 -5.28
CA TYR A 148 -0.96 3.93 -5.77
C TYR A 148 -0.93 3.87 -7.30
N THR A 149 -1.66 4.76 -7.96
CA THR A 149 -1.66 4.87 -9.43
C THR A 149 -0.30 5.24 -9.99
N SER A 150 0.42 6.13 -9.31
CA SER A 150 1.76 6.56 -9.71
C SER A 150 2.76 5.43 -9.61
N VAL A 151 2.73 4.66 -8.53
CA VAL A 151 3.62 3.50 -8.35
C VAL A 151 3.28 2.38 -9.33
N MET A 152 2.00 2.08 -9.53
CA MET A 152 1.56 1.06 -10.48
C MET A 152 1.92 1.39 -11.92
N LYS A 153 1.66 2.62 -12.35
CA LYS A 153 1.82 3.03 -13.76
C LYS A 153 3.23 3.51 -14.09
N ARG A 154 3.87 4.27 -13.19
CA ARG A 154 5.15 4.94 -13.45
C ARG A 154 6.36 4.10 -13.05
N ILE A 155 6.23 3.22 -12.07
CA ILE A 155 7.35 2.43 -11.53
C ILE A 155 7.20 0.96 -11.91
N LEU A 156 6.08 0.33 -11.56
CA LEU A 156 5.91 -1.12 -11.69
C LEU A 156 5.35 -1.54 -13.05
N ALA A 157 4.64 -0.66 -13.75
CA ALA A 157 3.95 -0.96 -15.03
C ALA A 157 3.10 -2.24 -14.92
N GLN A 158 2.32 -2.38 -13.85
CA GLN A 158 1.47 -3.53 -13.56
C GLN A 158 0.03 -3.11 -13.26
N ASP A 159 -0.90 -4.06 -13.36
CA ASP A 159 -2.33 -3.85 -13.12
C ASP A 159 -2.85 -4.59 -11.87
N TYR A 160 -1.97 -5.21 -11.10
CA TYR A 160 -2.33 -5.96 -9.89
C TYR A 160 -1.77 -5.28 -8.63
N LEU A 161 -2.38 -5.63 -7.49
CA LEU A 161 -2.03 -5.08 -6.18
C LEU A 161 -1.21 -6.08 -5.37
N HIS A 162 -0.31 -5.57 -4.54
CA HIS A 162 0.42 -6.40 -3.58
C HIS A 162 -0.43 -6.72 -2.36
N GLN A 163 -1.20 -5.75 -1.87
CA GLN A 163 -2.10 -5.92 -0.74
C GLN A 163 -3.31 -4.98 -0.85
N ILE A 164 -4.32 -5.26 -0.05
CA ILE A 164 -5.40 -4.32 0.28
C ILE A 164 -5.43 -4.23 1.80
N LEU A 165 -5.32 -3.02 2.32
CA LEU A 165 -5.39 -2.73 3.75
C LEU A 165 -6.75 -2.13 4.07
N ALA A 166 -7.33 -2.54 5.20
CA ALA A 166 -8.62 -2.02 5.64
C ALA A 166 -8.66 -1.89 7.15
N SER A 167 -9.50 -1.00 7.66
CA SER A 167 -9.83 -0.90 9.07
C SER A 167 -11.32 -1.09 9.29
N ALA A 168 -11.69 -1.77 10.38
CA ALA A 168 -13.09 -1.98 10.74
C ALA A 168 -13.71 -0.71 11.31
N VAL A 169 -15.04 -0.58 11.20
CA VAL A 169 -15.77 0.60 11.68
C VAL A 169 -15.70 0.76 13.21
N VAL A 170 -15.65 -0.35 13.96
CA VAL A 170 -15.46 -0.38 15.41
C VAL A 170 -14.70 -1.65 15.80
N GLU A 171 -14.12 -1.68 17.01
CA GLU A 171 -13.57 -2.91 17.58
C GLU A 171 -14.68 -3.97 17.78
N GLY A 172 -14.33 -5.23 17.60
CA GLY A 172 -15.24 -6.36 17.79
C GLY A 172 -16.04 -6.77 16.56
N VAL A 173 -15.96 -6.04 15.43
CA VAL A 173 -16.61 -6.44 14.18
C VAL A 173 -15.63 -6.95 13.13
N THR A 174 -14.38 -7.22 13.50
CA THR A 174 -13.34 -7.70 12.59
C THR A 174 -13.73 -8.99 11.89
N ASP A 175 -14.35 -9.94 12.60
CA ASP A 175 -14.81 -11.20 12.01
C ASP A 175 -15.92 -10.97 10.96
N LYS A 176 -16.87 -10.07 11.27
CA LYS A 176 -17.93 -9.69 10.32
C LYS A 176 -17.36 -9.01 9.08
N ALA A 177 -16.39 -8.12 9.26
CA ALA A 177 -15.70 -7.46 8.15
C ALA A 177 -14.95 -8.49 7.30
N THR A 178 -14.25 -9.45 7.92
CA THR A 178 -13.55 -10.52 7.23
C THR A 178 -14.51 -11.39 6.42
N ASP A 179 -15.64 -11.79 6.99
CA ASP A 179 -16.66 -12.59 6.28
C ASP A 179 -17.25 -11.83 5.09
N GLU A 180 -17.54 -10.56 5.26
CA GLU A 180 -18.06 -9.69 4.21
C GLU A 180 -17.06 -9.54 3.05
N MET A 181 -15.79 -9.26 3.37
CA MET A 181 -14.73 -9.16 2.37
C MET A 181 -14.51 -10.49 1.64
N THR A 182 -14.52 -11.61 2.34
CA THR A 182 -14.37 -12.95 1.76
C THR A 182 -15.46 -13.22 0.74
N THR A 183 -16.72 -12.94 1.08
CA THR A 183 -17.87 -13.12 0.18
C THR A 183 -17.73 -12.29 -1.09
N ILE A 184 -17.34 -11.02 -0.94
CA ILE A 184 -17.18 -10.11 -2.09
C ILE A 184 -16.03 -10.56 -2.98
N LEU A 185 -14.87 -10.92 -2.40
CA LEU A 185 -13.71 -11.37 -3.18
C LEU A 185 -13.95 -12.70 -3.90
N ARG A 186 -14.64 -13.64 -3.29
CA ARG A 186 -15.05 -14.88 -3.97
C ARG A 186 -15.91 -14.59 -5.19
N ARG A 187 -16.83 -13.64 -5.09
CA ARG A 187 -17.66 -13.22 -6.22
C ARG A 187 -16.83 -12.52 -7.30
N THR A 188 -15.98 -11.57 -6.97
CA THR A 188 -15.17 -10.84 -7.94
C THR A 188 -14.14 -11.74 -8.63
N HIS A 189 -13.61 -12.73 -7.92
CA HIS A 189 -12.69 -13.73 -8.46
C HIS A 189 -13.41 -14.89 -9.14
N LYS A 190 -14.75 -14.91 -9.14
CA LYS A 190 -15.58 -16.00 -9.70
C LYS A 190 -15.26 -17.36 -9.10
N LEU A 191 -14.94 -17.37 -7.81
CA LEU A 191 -14.70 -18.60 -7.05
C LEU A 191 -16.04 -19.24 -6.64
N LYS A 192 -16.02 -20.56 -6.44
CA LYS A 192 -17.17 -21.27 -5.89
C LYS A 192 -17.40 -20.89 -4.45
N GLU A 193 -18.67 -20.90 -4.02
CA GLU A 193 -18.96 -20.79 -2.59
C GLU A 193 -18.33 -21.99 -1.86
N ALA A 194 -17.66 -21.68 -0.73
CA ALA A 194 -17.05 -22.72 0.08
C ALA A 194 -18.14 -23.64 0.65
N THR A 195 -17.92 -24.94 0.52
CA THR A 195 -18.65 -25.95 1.25
C THR A 195 -17.84 -26.35 2.49
N ASP A 196 -18.47 -26.95 3.51
CA ASP A 196 -17.79 -27.34 4.74
C ASP A 196 -16.54 -28.24 4.51
N GLU A 197 -16.42 -28.84 3.33
CA GLU A 197 -15.29 -29.70 2.96
C GLU A 197 -14.17 -28.98 2.17
N THR A 198 -14.42 -27.76 1.67
CA THR A 198 -13.50 -27.04 0.77
C THR A 198 -13.09 -25.65 1.32
N GLU A 199 -13.45 -25.35 2.57
CA GLU A 199 -13.19 -24.04 3.15
C GLU A 199 -11.66 -23.77 3.19
N GLY A 200 -11.22 -22.76 2.46
CA GLY A 200 -9.85 -22.29 2.42
C GLY A 200 -8.96 -22.83 1.30
N ASP A 201 -9.34 -23.90 0.61
CA ASP A 201 -8.50 -24.49 -0.44
C ASP A 201 -8.71 -23.86 -1.83
N GLU A 202 -9.84 -23.16 -2.03
CA GLU A 202 -10.20 -22.57 -3.34
C GLU A 202 -9.94 -21.05 -3.39
N ASP A 203 -9.61 -20.39 -2.28
CA ASP A 203 -9.37 -18.96 -2.24
C ASP A 203 -7.97 -18.62 -2.76
N ASP A 204 -7.89 -17.71 -3.73
CA ASP A 204 -6.65 -17.16 -4.26
C ASP A 204 -6.22 -15.86 -3.57
N PHE A 205 -6.72 -15.63 -2.37
CA PHE A 205 -6.42 -14.49 -1.50
C PHE A 205 -6.38 -14.92 -0.03
N ASN A 206 -5.73 -14.11 0.80
CA ASN A 206 -5.68 -14.28 2.25
C ASN A 206 -6.12 -13.01 2.95
N ILE A 207 -6.94 -13.13 3.98
CA ILE A 207 -7.34 -12.03 4.85
C ILE A 207 -6.76 -12.29 6.24
N ARG A 208 -5.97 -11.34 6.75
CA ARG A 208 -5.40 -11.41 8.10
C ARG A 208 -5.80 -10.17 8.88
N SER A 209 -6.23 -10.37 10.13
CA SER A 209 -6.43 -9.28 11.09
C SER A 209 -5.17 -9.02 11.92
N GLN A 210 -5.01 -7.80 12.32
CA GLN A 210 -3.96 -7.40 13.26
C GLN A 210 -4.58 -6.95 14.58
#